data_a60696eed89c55b0cd8c48abcbfe89c3
#
_entry.id   a60696eed89c55b0cd8c48abcbfe89c3
#
_cell.length_a   1.000
_cell.length_b   1.000
_cell.length_c   1.000
_cell.angle_alpha   90.00
_cell.angle_beta   90.00
_cell.angle_gamma   90.00
#
_symmetry.space_group_name_H-M   'P 1'
#
loop_
_entity.id
_entity.type
_entity.pdbx_description
1 polymer ?
#
loop_
_entity_poly.entity_id
_entity_poly.type
_entity_poly.pdbx_seq_one_letter_code
_entity_poly.pdbx_strand_id
1 'polypeptide(L)'
;MIKKLQHIFALSEKGAKDLVKAVIWCFVCNLALMFPIGAVLFTVQHLLGCLEGGGSPTDGFWLYVGFALAVLVLLFVLHWFQYASLYIATYRESANRRVSLAETLRKLPLSFFGNRDLSDLTSTMIADCSSLDQMFSHYVPQLFASVGSTLVIGVCMFACDWRMALAVLWVVPVAVALTAGSQ
;
A
#
# COMPACT_ATOMS: atom_id res chain seq x y z
N MET A 1 13.77 14.87 -4.30
CA MET A 1 12.59 14.01 -4.40
C MET A 1 11.36 14.64 -3.73
N ILE A 2 11.43 15.02 -2.48
CA ILE A 2 10.31 15.63 -1.72
C ILE A 2 9.73 16.89 -2.39
N LYS A 3 10.58 17.83 -2.88
CA LYS A 3 10.12 19.04 -3.59
C LYS A 3 9.35 18.75 -4.89
N LYS A 4 9.69 17.69 -5.63
CA LYS A 4 8.94 17.27 -6.83
C LYS A 4 7.58 16.66 -6.46
N LEU A 5 7.52 15.87 -5.39
CA LEU A 5 6.26 15.33 -4.86
C LEU A 5 5.33 16.45 -4.36
N GLN A 6 5.87 17.47 -3.69
CA GLN A 6 5.12 18.64 -3.28
C GLN A 6 4.48 19.36 -4.46
N HIS A 7 5.23 19.54 -5.55
CA HIS A 7 4.73 20.28 -6.72
C HIS A 7 3.69 19.48 -7.52
N ILE A 8 3.89 18.15 -7.65
CA ILE A 8 2.98 17.28 -8.42
C ILE A 8 1.66 17.06 -7.67
N PHE A 9 1.72 16.89 -6.35
CA PHE A 9 0.56 16.52 -5.55
C PHE A 9 -0.01 17.67 -4.69
N ALA A 10 0.52 18.88 -4.83
CA ALA A 10 0.12 20.06 -4.03
C ALA A 10 0.05 19.77 -2.52
N LEU A 11 0.99 18.96 -2.00
CA LEU A 11 1.07 18.55 -0.60
C LEU A 11 1.84 19.56 0.23
N SER A 12 1.47 19.70 1.50
CA SER A 12 2.28 20.43 2.47
C SER A 12 3.64 19.74 2.67
N GLU A 13 4.64 20.44 3.20
CA GLU A 13 5.96 19.85 3.46
C GLU A 13 5.88 18.69 4.46
N LYS A 14 4.99 18.80 5.44
CA LYS A 14 4.71 17.73 6.40
C LYS A 14 3.99 16.56 5.74
N GLY A 15 2.97 16.83 4.93
CA GLY A 15 2.23 15.80 4.18
C GLY A 15 3.10 15.00 3.22
N ALA A 16 4.08 15.65 2.57
CA ALA A 16 5.03 14.94 1.70
C ALA A 16 5.97 14.00 2.48
N LYS A 17 6.41 14.38 3.68
CA LYS A 17 7.22 13.52 4.55
C LYS A 17 6.41 12.34 5.09
N ASP A 18 5.17 12.60 5.48
CA ASP A 18 4.26 11.57 5.99
C ASP A 18 3.88 10.58 4.87
N LEU A 19 3.70 11.04 3.64
CA LEU A 19 3.47 10.18 2.47
C LEU A 19 4.69 9.25 2.22
N VAL A 20 5.91 9.78 2.24
CA VAL A 20 7.11 8.94 2.07
C VAL A 20 7.21 7.89 3.18
N LYS A 21 6.90 8.26 4.42
CA LYS A 21 6.86 7.33 5.54
C LYS A 21 5.80 6.23 5.34
N ALA A 22 4.61 6.60 4.85
CA ALA A 22 3.56 5.66 4.52
C ALA A 22 3.98 4.68 3.41
N VAL A 23 4.62 5.17 2.34
CA VAL A 23 5.17 4.33 1.27
C VAL A 23 6.20 3.33 1.81
N ILE A 24 7.09 3.75 2.70
CA ILE A 24 8.10 2.86 3.30
C ILE A 24 7.42 1.77 4.13
N TRP A 25 6.42 2.11 4.96
CA TRP A 25 5.70 1.11 5.74
C TRP A 25 4.91 0.13 4.86
N CYS A 26 4.24 0.62 3.80
CA CYS A 26 3.58 -0.24 2.83
C CYS A 26 4.56 -1.20 2.12
N PHE A 27 5.73 -0.69 1.75
CA PHE A 27 6.79 -1.50 1.14
C PHE A 27 7.29 -2.60 2.09
N VAL A 28 7.56 -2.27 3.35
CA VAL A 28 7.97 -3.25 4.37
C VAL A 28 6.89 -4.29 4.59
N CYS A 29 5.62 -3.89 4.68
CA CYS A 29 4.50 -4.83 4.82
C CYS A 29 4.36 -5.76 3.61
N ASN A 30 4.50 -5.23 2.38
CA ASN A 30 4.46 -6.05 1.17
C ASN A 30 5.57 -7.12 1.15
N LEU A 31 6.77 -6.78 1.61
CA LEU A 31 7.86 -7.77 1.77
C LEU A 31 7.58 -8.76 2.90
N ALA A 32 7.01 -8.30 4.00
CA ALA A 32 6.67 -9.15 5.14
C ALA A 32 5.61 -10.21 4.80
N LEU A 33 4.73 -9.95 3.81
CA LEU A 33 3.77 -10.95 3.31
C LEU A 33 4.43 -12.17 2.65
N MET A 34 5.74 -12.14 2.39
CA MET A 34 6.49 -13.33 1.96
C MET A 34 6.74 -14.34 3.10
N PHE A 35 6.78 -13.87 4.35
CA PHE A 35 7.04 -14.76 5.49
C PHE A 35 6.00 -15.89 5.68
N PRO A 36 4.68 -15.65 5.59
CA PRO A 36 3.69 -16.73 5.66
C PRO A 36 3.87 -17.78 4.57
N ILE A 37 4.22 -17.37 3.35
CA ILE A 37 4.45 -18.28 2.23
C ILE A 37 5.66 -19.18 2.54
N GLY A 38 6.74 -18.60 3.05
CA GLY A 38 7.92 -19.33 3.52
C GLY A 38 7.59 -20.31 4.66
N ALA A 39 6.75 -19.90 5.61
CA ALA A 39 6.31 -20.73 6.72
C ALA A 39 5.51 -21.95 6.23
N VAL A 40 4.58 -21.76 5.29
CA VAL A 40 3.82 -22.86 4.68
C VAL A 40 4.75 -23.82 3.93
N LEU A 41 5.66 -23.30 3.10
CA LEU A 41 6.64 -24.12 2.39
C LEU A 41 7.49 -24.98 3.33
N PHE A 42 8.01 -24.38 4.38
CA PHE A 42 8.80 -25.08 5.39
C PHE A 42 8.00 -26.19 6.08
N THR A 43 6.75 -25.92 6.43
CA THR A 43 5.85 -26.92 7.03
C THR A 43 5.56 -28.08 6.09
N VAL A 44 5.28 -27.78 4.81
CA VAL A 44 5.02 -28.81 3.79
C VAL A 44 6.25 -29.67 3.53
N GLN A 45 7.42 -29.09 3.40
CA GLN A 45 8.68 -29.82 3.21
C GLN A 45 8.96 -30.77 4.38
N HIS A 46 8.74 -30.32 5.61
CA HIS A 46 8.90 -31.18 6.78
C HIS A 46 7.90 -32.33 6.78
N LEU A 47 6.63 -32.07 6.47
CA LEU A 47 5.61 -33.10 6.42
C LEU A 47 5.92 -34.16 5.36
N LEU A 48 6.39 -33.76 4.18
CA LEU A 48 6.83 -34.67 3.13
C LEU A 48 8.04 -35.51 3.58
N GLY A 49 9.03 -34.90 4.22
CA GLY A 49 10.18 -35.60 4.77
C GLY A 49 9.80 -36.64 5.85
N CYS A 50 8.80 -36.34 6.67
CA CYS A 50 8.26 -37.31 7.63
C CYS A 50 7.56 -38.49 6.95
N LEU A 51 6.86 -38.27 5.84
CA LEU A 51 6.19 -39.34 5.09
C LEU A 51 7.20 -40.28 4.39
N GLU A 52 8.31 -39.72 3.88
CA GLU A 52 9.37 -40.51 3.24
C GLU A 52 10.29 -41.23 4.25
N GLY A 53 10.54 -40.61 5.41
CA GLY A 53 11.47 -41.09 6.42
C GLY A 53 10.87 -41.91 7.56
N GLY A 54 9.54 -42.15 7.60
CA GLY A 54 8.85 -42.90 8.66
C GLY A 54 8.80 -42.21 10.03
N GLY A 55 9.07 -40.91 10.07
CA GLY A 55 8.91 -40.09 11.27
C GLY A 55 7.43 -39.82 11.60
N SER A 56 7.14 -39.55 12.88
CA SER A 56 5.77 -39.17 13.25
C SER A 56 5.46 -37.76 12.82
N PRO A 57 4.34 -37.47 12.10
CA PRO A 57 3.94 -36.13 11.67
C PRO A 57 3.68 -35.17 12.83
N THR A 58 3.57 -35.69 14.04
CA THR A 58 3.34 -34.93 15.27
C THR A 58 4.63 -34.41 15.91
N ASP A 59 5.79 -34.93 15.49
CA ASP A 59 7.07 -34.48 16.01
C ASP A 59 7.34 -33.05 15.53
N GLY A 60 7.40 -32.09 16.45
CA GLY A 60 7.60 -30.68 16.15
C GLY A 60 6.32 -29.86 15.83
N PHE A 61 5.13 -30.47 15.89
CA PHE A 61 3.87 -29.74 15.64
C PHE A 61 3.77 -28.41 16.40
N TRP A 62 4.06 -28.40 17.69
CA TRP A 62 4.05 -27.21 18.53
C TRP A 62 5.06 -26.15 18.10
N LEU A 63 6.19 -26.56 17.51
CA LEU A 63 7.18 -25.63 16.98
C LEU A 63 6.65 -24.93 15.73
N TYR A 64 5.96 -25.62 14.84
CA TYR A 64 5.33 -25.01 13.65
C TYR A 64 4.18 -24.09 14.02
N VAL A 65 3.35 -24.47 14.98
CA VAL A 65 2.28 -23.62 15.52
C VAL A 65 2.88 -22.37 16.15
N GLY A 66 3.93 -22.52 16.96
CA GLY A 66 4.64 -21.38 17.57
C GLY A 66 5.24 -20.44 16.53
N PHE A 67 5.86 -20.98 15.49
CA PHE A 67 6.41 -20.18 14.39
C PHE A 67 5.32 -19.45 13.60
N ALA A 68 4.23 -20.13 13.27
CA ALA A 68 3.08 -19.51 12.59
C ALA A 68 2.46 -18.39 13.41
N LEU A 69 2.30 -18.58 14.72
CA LEU A 69 1.84 -17.53 15.64
C LEU A 69 2.81 -16.35 15.70
N ALA A 70 4.11 -16.60 15.75
CA ALA A 70 5.12 -15.54 15.74
C ALA A 70 5.05 -14.71 14.45
N VAL A 71 4.91 -15.36 13.28
CA VAL A 71 4.74 -14.67 12.00
C VAL A 71 3.45 -13.84 11.98
N LEU A 72 2.35 -14.39 12.51
CA LEU A 72 1.07 -13.69 12.59
C LEU A 72 1.16 -12.43 13.47
N VAL A 73 1.79 -12.55 14.64
CA VAL A 73 2.01 -11.41 15.54
C VAL A 73 2.90 -10.35 14.88
N LEU A 74 3.98 -10.78 14.21
CA LEU A 74 4.85 -9.88 13.45
C LEU A 74 4.08 -9.10 12.39
N LEU A 75 3.28 -9.78 11.58
CA LEU A 75 2.45 -9.15 10.55
C LEU A 75 1.43 -8.19 11.16
N PHE A 76 0.79 -8.57 12.26
CA PHE A 76 -0.15 -7.70 12.96
C PHE A 76 0.52 -6.39 13.40
N VAL A 77 1.70 -6.47 14.01
CA VAL A 77 2.46 -5.30 14.45
C VAL A 77 2.87 -4.42 13.27
N LEU A 78 3.37 -5.01 12.19
CA LEU A 78 3.75 -4.25 10.99
C LEU A 78 2.55 -3.55 10.35
N HIS A 79 1.41 -4.24 10.22
CA HIS A 79 0.18 -3.65 9.68
C HIS A 79 -0.39 -2.56 10.59
N TRP A 80 -0.25 -2.69 11.90
CA TRP A 80 -0.62 -1.64 12.85
C TRP A 80 0.16 -0.34 12.60
N PHE A 81 1.49 -0.43 12.44
CA PHE A 81 2.32 0.73 12.13
C PHE A 81 2.03 1.30 10.73
N GLN A 82 1.80 0.46 9.75
CA GLN A 82 1.37 0.88 8.41
C GLN A 82 0.06 1.65 8.47
N TYR A 83 -0.95 1.08 9.14
CA TYR A 83 -2.26 1.70 9.29
C TYR A 83 -2.16 3.06 9.99
N ALA A 84 -1.47 3.11 11.12
CA ALA A 84 -1.27 4.36 11.85
C ALA A 84 -0.57 5.42 10.99
N SER A 85 0.46 5.04 10.23
CA SER A 85 1.19 5.96 9.35
C SER A 85 0.32 6.50 8.21
N LEU A 86 -0.50 5.64 7.58
CA LEU A 86 -1.40 6.02 6.48
C LEU A 86 -2.51 6.95 6.94
N TYR A 87 -3.24 6.56 7.99
CA TYR A 87 -4.43 7.30 8.41
C TYR A 87 -4.11 8.63 9.07
N ILE A 88 -3.13 8.68 9.97
CA ILE A 88 -2.77 9.93 10.66
C ILE A 88 -2.28 10.98 9.65
N ALA A 89 -1.46 10.56 8.68
CA ALA A 89 -0.98 11.44 7.63
C ALA A 89 -2.13 12.01 6.80
N THR A 90 -3.05 11.15 6.37
CA THR A 90 -4.17 11.51 5.49
C THR A 90 -5.17 12.41 6.18
N TYR A 91 -5.61 12.07 7.38
CA TYR A 91 -6.59 12.90 8.10
C TYR A 91 -6.08 14.32 8.36
N ARG A 92 -4.79 14.46 8.70
CA ARG A 92 -4.19 15.78 8.93
C ARG A 92 -4.12 16.61 7.65
N GLU A 93 -3.72 15.98 6.55
CA GLU A 93 -3.62 16.67 5.26
C GLU A 93 -5.00 17.00 4.68
N SER A 94 -5.98 16.11 4.83
CA SER A 94 -7.38 16.33 4.45
C SER A 94 -7.98 17.54 5.19
N ALA A 95 -7.81 17.61 6.50
CA ALA A 95 -8.29 18.73 7.30
C ALA A 95 -7.66 20.06 6.82
N ASN A 96 -6.34 20.08 6.57
CA ASN A 96 -5.64 21.26 6.09
C ASN A 96 -6.13 21.73 4.72
N ARG A 97 -6.40 20.80 3.79
CA ARG A 97 -6.93 21.11 2.45
C ARG A 97 -8.32 21.71 2.53
N ARG A 98 -9.20 21.12 3.32
CA ARG A 98 -10.58 21.63 3.49
C ARG A 98 -10.58 23.05 4.06
N VAL A 99 -9.73 23.31 5.06
CA VAL A 99 -9.57 24.66 5.64
C VAL A 99 -9.02 25.63 4.60
N SER A 100 -7.94 25.26 3.89
CA SER A 100 -7.34 26.12 2.85
C SER A 100 -8.33 26.42 1.72
N LEU A 101 -9.14 25.44 1.32
CA LEU A 101 -10.17 25.60 0.30
C LEU A 101 -11.27 26.55 0.76
N ALA A 102 -11.75 26.40 2.01
CA ALA A 102 -12.72 27.30 2.61
C ALA A 102 -12.19 28.75 2.72
N GLU A 103 -10.92 28.92 3.10
CA GLU A 103 -10.28 30.24 3.13
C GLU A 103 -10.15 30.87 1.75
N THR A 104 -9.89 30.08 0.72
CA THR A 104 -9.81 30.54 -0.66
C THR A 104 -11.19 30.98 -1.15
N LEU A 105 -12.23 30.21 -0.88
CA LEU A 105 -13.62 30.58 -1.20
C LEU A 105 -14.04 31.87 -0.51
N ARG A 106 -13.69 32.04 0.76
CA ARG A 106 -14.00 33.27 1.51
C ARG A 106 -13.40 34.53 0.89
N LYS A 107 -12.32 34.42 0.12
CA LYS A 107 -11.67 35.54 -0.57
C LYS A 107 -12.29 35.87 -1.92
N LEU A 108 -13.20 35.04 -2.43
CA LEU A 108 -13.86 35.28 -3.71
C LEU A 108 -14.91 36.38 -3.60
N PRO A 109 -15.09 37.20 -4.65
CA PRO A 109 -16.10 38.27 -4.66
C PRO A 109 -17.52 37.68 -4.67
N LEU A 110 -18.48 38.41 -4.08
CA LEU A 110 -19.89 38.00 -4.04
C LEU A 110 -20.51 37.73 -5.40
N SER A 111 -20.03 38.41 -6.45
CA SER A 111 -20.45 38.16 -7.84
C SER A 111 -20.19 36.74 -8.33
N PHE A 112 -19.20 36.05 -7.78
CA PHE A 112 -18.90 34.66 -8.10
C PHE A 112 -20.04 33.72 -7.62
N PHE A 113 -20.58 34.00 -6.44
CA PHE A 113 -21.66 33.20 -5.85
C PHE A 113 -23.05 33.50 -6.44
N GLY A 114 -23.22 34.68 -7.07
CA GLY A 114 -24.49 35.04 -7.71
C GLY A 114 -24.81 34.28 -9.00
N ASN A 115 -23.79 33.71 -9.65
CA ASN A 115 -23.91 32.98 -10.91
C ASN A 115 -23.79 31.46 -10.78
N ARG A 116 -23.61 30.94 -9.57
CA ARG A 116 -23.47 29.50 -9.29
C ARG A 116 -24.33 29.06 -8.11
N ASP A 117 -24.89 27.86 -8.24
CA ASP A 117 -25.61 27.26 -7.12
C ASP A 117 -24.62 26.90 -6.02
N LEU A 118 -24.81 27.50 -4.86
CA LEU A 118 -23.96 27.29 -3.68
C LEU A 118 -24.05 25.83 -3.18
N SER A 119 -25.22 25.19 -3.36
CA SER A 119 -25.43 23.79 -2.98
C SER A 119 -24.60 22.85 -3.86
N ASP A 120 -24.62 23.08 -5.18
CA ASP A 120 -23.84 22.29 -6.14
C ASP A 120 -22.33 22.47 -5.92
N LEU A 121 -21.87 23.69 -5.70
CA LEU A 121 -20.48 23.98 -5.40
C LEU A 121 -20.00 23.27 -4.12
N THR A 122 -20.83 23.27 -3.08
CA THR A 122 -20.49 22.63 -1.80
C THR A 122 -20.48 21.11 -1.94
N SER A 123 -21.44 20.52 -2.64
CA SER A 123 -21.51 19.08 -2.84
C SER A 123 -20.34 18.56 -3.68
N THR A 124 -19.99 19.26 -4.76
CA THR A 124 -18.82 18.94 -5.60
C THR A 124 -17.52 19.03 -4.81
N MET A 125 -17.34 20.08 -4.00
CA MET A 125 -16.17 20.21 -3.14
C MET A 125 -16.03 19.06 -2.14
N ILE A 126 -17.12 18.66 -1.52
CA ILE A 126 -17.09 17.55 -0.54
C ILE A 126 -16.75 16.25 -1.25
N ALA A 127 -17.34 15.97 -2.42
CA ALA A 127 -17.08 14.79 -3.22
C ALA A 127 -15.63 14.74 -3.70
N ASP A 128 -15.11 15.82 -4.26
CA ASP A 128 -13.74 15.91 -4.77
C ASP A 128 -12.71 15.77 -3.63
N CYS A 129 -12.92 16.43 -2.50
CA CYS A 129 -12.06 16.27 -1.33
C CYS A 129 -12.06 14.82 -0.82
N SER A 130 -13.21 14.15 -0.78
CA SER A 130 -13.31 12.76 -0.34
C SER A 130 -12.60 11.81 -1.31
N SER A 131 -12.72 12.03 -2.61
CA SER A 131 -12.01 11.26 -3.63
C SER A 131 -10.49 11.44 -3.53
N LEU A 132 -10.03 12.68 -3.33
CA LEU A 132 -8.61 12.96 -3.10
C LEU A 132 -8.11 12.30 -1.81
N ASP A 133 -8.88 12.34 -0.73
CA ASP A 133 -8.53 11.69 0.54
C ASP A 133 -8.34 10.19 0.35
N GLN A 134 -9.21 9.53 -0.41
CA GLN A 134 -9.11 8.11 -0.71
C GLN A 134 -7.88 7.79 -1.58
N MET A 135 -7.59 8.63 -2.57
CA MET A 135 -6.40 8.48 -3.42
C MET A 135 -5.12 8.56 -2.60
N PHE A 136 -4.99 9.53 -1.71
CA PHE A 136 -3.78 9.74 -0.92
C PHE A 136 -3.63 8.79 0.25
N SER A 137 -4.74 8.29 0.83
CA SER A 137 -4.67 7.33 1.93
C SER A 137 -4.36 5.91 1.49
N HIS A 138 -4.83 5.48 0.31
CA HIS A 138 -4.71 4.10 -0.12
C HIS A 138 -3.96 3.92 -1.43
N TYR A 139 -4.42 4.58 -2.51
CA TYR A 139 -3.94 4.24 -3.84
C TYR A 139 -2.49 4.68 -4.09
N VAL A 140 -2.14 5.92 -3.75
CA VAL A 140 -0.81 6.46 -4.05
C VAL A 140 0.30 5.76 -3.26
N PRO A 141 0.22 5.62 -1.91
CA PRO A 141 1.26 4.92 -1.16
C PRO A 141 1.39 3.45 -1.55
N GLN A 142 0.25 2.76 -1.74
CA GLN A 142 0.23 1.36 -2.10
C GLN A 142 0.80 1.10 -3.49
N LEU A 143 0.51 1.97 -4.48
CA LEU A 143 1.04 1.86 -5.83
C LEU A 143 2.58 1.93 -5.84
N PHE A 144 3.15 2.95 -5.19
CA PHE A 144 4.61 3.08 -5.10
C PHE A 144 5.26 1.92 -4.34
N ALA A 145 4.63 1.48 -3.25
CA ALA A 145 5.11 0.35 -2.48
C ALA A 145 5.05 -0.97 -3.27
N SER A 146 3.96 -1.20 -4.02
CA SER A 146 3.79 -2.41 -4.84
C SER A 146 4.79 -2.47 -5.99
N VAL A 147 5.00 -1.37 -6.70
CA VAL A 147 6.03 -1.31 -7.76
C VAL A 147 7.41 -1.59 -7.17
N GLY A 148 7.74 -0.95 -6.04
CA GLY A 148 9.04 -1.16 -5.38
C GLY A 148 9.23 -2.60 -4.91
N SER A 149 8.24 -3.21 -4.25
CA SER A 149 8.31 -4.59 -3.77
C SER A 149 8.37 -5.60 -4.92
N THR A 150 7.59 -5.39 -5.99
CA THR A 150 7.64 -6.24 -7.19
C THR A 150 9.00 -6.21 -7.85
N LEU A 151 9.65 -5.05 -7.94
CA LEU A 151 11.00 -4.94 -8.47
C LEU A 151 12.01 -5.70 -7.60
N VAL A 152 11.97 -5.53 -6.28
CA VAL A 152 12.89 -6.24 -5.37
C VAL A 152 12.68 -7.75 -5.46
N ILE A 153 11.44 -8.22 -5.39
CA ILE A 153 11.12 -9.66 -5.50
C ILE A 153 11.54 -10.18 -6.88
N GLY A 154 11.28 -9.43 -7.94
CA GLY A 154 11.70 -9.78 -9.30
C GLY A 154 13.19 -9.99 -9.41
N VAL A 155 14.00 -9.06 -8.88
CA VAL A 155 15.47 -9.18 -8.86
C VAL A 155 15.93 -10.39 -8.06
N CYS A 156 15.33 -10.64 -6.88
CA CYS A 156 15.63 -11.84 -6.09
C CYS A 156 15.30 -13.12 -6.85
N MET A 157 14.16 -13.18 -7.52
CA MET A 157 13.77 -14.33 -8.33
C MET A 157 14.71 -14.56 -9.50
N PHE A 158 15.16 -13.49 -10.19
CA PHE A 158 16.15 -13.61 -11.27
C PHE A 158 17.48 -14.17 -10.78
N ALA A 159 17.89 -13.84 -9.56
CA ALA A 159 19.11 -14.37 -8.95
C ALA A 159 19.00 -15.86 -8.61
N CYS A 160 17.79 -16.35 -8.29
CA CYS A 160 17.55 -17.77 -7.99
C CYS A 160 17.34 -18.60 -9.24
N ASP A 161 16.39 -18.22 -10.10
CA ASP A 161 16.08 -18.92 -11.34
C ASP A 161 15.46 -17.96 -12.38
N TRP A 162 16.21 -17.62 -13.42
CA TRP A 162 15.78 -16.69 -14.45
C TRP A 162 14.56 -17.16 -15.26
N ARG A 163 14.40 -18.48 -15.41
CA ARG A 163 13.25 -19.06 -16.15
C ARG A 163 11.95 -18.89 -15.41
N MET A 164 11.96 -19.16 -14.10
CA MET A 164 10.81 -18.94 -13.23
C MET A 164 10.47 -17.45 -13.12
N ALA A 165 11.50 -16.61 -13.00
CA ALA A 165 11.30 -15.16 -12.93
C ALA A 165 10.62 -14.61 -14.20
N LEU A 166 11.04 -15.05 -15.39
CA LEU A 166 10.39 -14.65 -16.65
C LEU A 166 8.94 -15.12 -16.73
N ALA A 167 8.65 -16.35 -16.33
CA ALA A 167 7.29 -16.89 -16.36
C ALA A 167 6.34 -16.11 -15.45
N VAL A 168 6.80 -15.69 -14.26
CA VAL A 168 5.99 -14.91 -13.32
C VAL A 168 5.85 -13.45 -13.76
N LEU A 169 6.95 -12.81 -14.18
CA LEU A 169 6.94 -11.40 -14.58
C LEU A 169 6.19 -11.15 -15.89
N TRP A 170 6.01 -12.15 -16.74
CA TRP A 170 5.21 -12.04 -17.96
C TRP A 170 3.75 -11.66 -17.69
N VAL A 171 3.22 -12.05 -16.52
CA VAL A 171 1.84 -11.72 -16.12
C VAL A 171 1.65 -10.21 -15.92
N VAL A 172 2.71 -9.49 -15.50
CA VAL A 172 2.61 -8.04 -15.20
C VAL A 172 2.27 -7.22 -16.45
N PRO A 173 2.98 -7.33 -17.59
CA PRO A 173 2.63 -6.57 -18.80
C PRO A 173 1.26 -6.97 -19.37
N VAL A 174 0.85 -8.23 -19.22
CA VAL A 174 -0.48 -8.67 -19.65
C VAL A 174 -1.56 -8.01 -18.79
N ALA A 175 -1.39 -7.97 -17.47
CA ALA A 175 -2.33 -7.31 -16.56
C ALA A 175 -2.44 -5.80 -16.85
N VAL A 176 -1.32 -5.13 -17.12
CA VAL A 176 -1.31 -3.71 -17.51
C VAL A 176 -2.02 -3.49 -18.83
N ALA A 177 -1.78 -4.34 -19.84
CA ALA A 177 -2.43 -4.24 -21.14
C ALA A 177 -3.95 -4.43 -21.03
N LEU A 178 -4.42 -5.41 -20.24
CA LEU A 178 -5.84 -5.65 -20.01
C LEU A 178 -6.52 -4.47 -19.27
N THR A 179 -5.86 -3.92 -18.25
CA THR A 179 -6.41 -2.76 -17.52
C THR A 179 -6.43 -1.50 -18.39
N ALA A 180 -5.43 -1.27 -19.22
CA ALA A 180 -5.40 -0.14 -20.15
C ALA A 180 -6.44 -0.27 -21.27
N GLY A 181 -6.76 -1.50 -21.70
CA GLY A 181 -7.76 -1.77 -22.73
C GLY A 181 -9.20 -1.77 -22.21
N SER A 182 -9.41 -1.77 -20.89
CA SER A 182 -10.74 -1.76 -20.28
C SER A 182 -11.26 -0.34 -19.96
N GLN A 183 -10.46 0.69 -20.19
CA GLN A 183 -10.83 2.10 -20.03
C GLN A 183 -11.24 2.70 -21.38
#